data_2f4b45181e5573af8c5bfc295a30a69f
#
_entry.id   2f4b45181e5573af8c5bfc295a30a69f
#
_cell.length_a   1.000
_cell.length_b   1.000
_cell.length_c   1.000
_cell.angle_alpha   90.00
_cell.angle_beta   90.00
_cell.angle_gamma   90.00
#
_symmetry.space_group_name_H-M   'P 1'
#
loop_
_entity.id
_entity.type
_entity.pdbx_description
1 polymer ?
#
loop_
_entity_poly.entity_id
_entity_poly.type
_entity_poly.pdbx_seq_one_letter_code
_entity_poly.pdbx_strand_id
1 'polypeptide(L)'
;MTLVISARKRLYHALEHYDRDDPASVIISSLVVGVIAINLIAIILESIPAYAATYGDTFFVIELASCIFFLAEYLLRIWVCVEAPPDRGQRAGDQTPLVIRLKHVAKPMSIIDLIAFLPSILQVLMPGLDLRFLRILRLFRVFKLIRYFASLDILLNVLYDERKNLTGTFLIMLIVLTLAASALYVVERDVQPEAFGSIPQAMWWAMAALTTVGYGDAIPMTTLGKLLGSVVTILGIGMVALPSGILAASFSDQLRSSRKHLQASVDEALEDGILSQDEIERLRGMGNDMGLRPETLDELIQSTARITAKERHNPVILDIDGTQTPIDRGNSNGQKHT
;
A
#
# COMPACT_ATOMS: atom_id res chain seq x y z
N MET A 1 -33.82 -3.75 -17.98
CA MET A 1 -32.90 -2.64 -17.76
C MET A 1 -32.56 -2.47 -16.29
N THR A 2 -33.52 -2.50 -15.39
CA THR A 2 -33.33 -2.40 -13.92
C THR A 2 -32.45 -3.49 -13.31
N LEU A 3 -32.54 -4.75 -13.74
CA LEU A 3 -31.74 -5.88 -13.27
C LEU A 3 -30.25 -5.71 -13.60
N VAL A 4 -29.91 -5.19 -14.77
CA VAL A 4 -28.51 -4.96 -15.19
C VAL A 4 -27.87 -3.83 -14.40
N ILE A 5 -28.62 -2.78 -14.06
CA ILE A 5 -28.16 -1.66 -13.24
C ILE A 5 -27.91 -2.12 -11.80
N SER A 6 -28.79 -2.96 -11.24
CA SER A 6 -28.61 -3.54 -9.90
C SER A 6 -27.38 -4.46 -9.84
N ALA A 7 -27.19 -5.34 -10.82
CA ALA A 7 -26.03 -6.22 -10.91
C ALA A 7 -24.72 -5.43 -11.08
N ARG A 8 -24.75 -4.37 -11.89
CA ARG A 8 -23.58 -3.52 -12.15
C ARG A 8 -23.17 -2.73 -10.90
N LYS A 9 -24.15 -2.20 -10.12
CA LYS A 9 -23.86 -1.56 -8.83
C LYS A 9 -23.22 -2.54 -7.82
N ARG A 10 -23.79 -3.74 -7.68
CA ARG A 10 -23.21 -4.77 -6.81
C ARG A 10 -21.79 -5.13 -7.23
N LEU A 11 -21.54 -5.29 -8.52
CA LEU A 11 -20.21 -5.60 -9.04
C LEU A 11 -19.24 -4.43 -8.83
N TYR A 12 -19.69 -3.19 -8.94
CA TYR A 12 -18.89 -2.01 -8.62
C TYR A 12 -18.43 -2.04 -7.15
N HIS A 13 -19.36 -2.26 -6.21
CA HIS A 13 -19.00 -2.36 -4.80
C HIS A 13 -18.03 -3.51 -4.54
N ALA A 14 -18.26 -4.68 -5.10
CA ALA A 14 -17.41 -5.85 -4.91
C ALA A 14 -15.98 -5.69 -5.51
N LEU A 15 -15.82 -4.89 -6.59
CA LEU A 15 -14.53 -4.70 -7.25
C LEU A 15 -13.73 -3.48 -6.75
N GLU A 16 -14.41 -2.40 -6.33
CA GLU A 16 -13.76 -1.14 -5.98
C GLU A 16 -13.66 -0.92 -4.46
N HIS A 17 -14.57 -1.52 -3.68
CA HIS A 17 -14.56 -1.41 -2.22
C HIS A 17 -14.37 -2.80 -1.62
N TYR A 18 -13.25 -2.98 -0.93
CA TYR A 18 -13.04 -4.18 -0.13
C TYR A 18 -13.93 -4.11 1.10
N ASP A 19 -15.00 -4.91 1.10
CA ASP A 19 -15.89 -5.07 2.24
C ASP A 19 -15.77 -6.50 2.79
N ARG A 20 -15.45 -6.61 4.07
CA ARG A 20 -15.34 -7.92 4.75
C ARG A 20 -16.69 -8.59 4.96
N ASP A 21 -17.75 -7.80 5.03
CA ASP A 21 -19.10 -8.29 5.27
C ASP A 21 -19.79 -8.74 3.95
N ASP A 22 -19.27 -8.32 2.79
CA ASP A 22 -19.72 -8.80 1.48
C ASP A 22 -18.91 -10.02 1.01
N PRO A 23 -19.50 -11.24 1.02
CA PRO A 23 -18.80 -12.45 0.58
C PRO A 23 -18.31 -12.38 -0.86
N ALA A 24 -18.99 -11.62 -1.74
CA ALA A 24 -18.55 -11.44 -3.12
C ALA A 24 -17.25 -10.63 -3.20
N SER A 25 -17.12 -9.56 -2.42
CA SER A 25 -15.91 -8.76 -2.31
C SER A 25 -14.73 -9.58 -1.78
N VAL A 26 -14.95 -10.36 -0.72
CA VAL A 26 -13.92 -11.23 -0.12
C VAL A 26 -13.45 -12.31 -1.11
N ILE A 27 -14.37 -12.97 -1.83
CA ILE A 27 -14.01 -14.00 -2.80
C ILE A 27 -13.22 -13.42 -3.96
N ILE A 28 -13.67 -12.31 -4.56
CA ILE A 28 -12.98 -11.66 -5.68
C ILE A 28 -11.58 -11.21 -5.26
N SER A 29 -11.46 -10.54 -4.12
CA SER A 29 -10.17 -10.06 -3.60
C SER A 29 -9.21 -11.22 -3.31
N SER A 30 -9.69 -12.28 -2.65
CA SER A 30 -8.89 -13.47 -2.36
C SER A 30 -8.43 -14.18 -3.63
N LEU A 31 -9.30 -14.25 -4.65
CA LEU A 31 -8.96 -14.85 -5.93
C LEU A 31 -7.89 -14.03 -6.66
N VAL A 32 -8.01 -12.70 -6.71
CA VAL A 32 -7.00 -11.83 -7.34
C VAL A 32 -5.66 -11.95 -6.62
N VAL A 33 -5.66 -11.87 -5.28
CA VAL A 33 -4.45 -12.02 -4.46
C VAL A 33 -3.82 -13.41 -4.69
N GLY A 34 -4.63 -14.47 -4.74
CA GLY A 34 -4.18 -15.84 -5.02
C GLY A 34 -3.52 -15.97 -6.40
N VAL A 35 -4.13 -15.38 -7.44
CA VAL A 35 -3.55 -15.38 -8.80
C VAL A 35 -2.24 -14.60 -8.83
N ILE A 36 -2.13 -13.46 -8.14
CA ILE A 36 -0.87 -12.70 -8.04
C ILE A 36 0.21 -13.56 -7.34
N ALA A 37 -0.13 -14.22 -6.23
CA ALA A 37 0.82 -15.06 -5.50
C ALA A 37 1.31 -16.26 -6.34
N ILE A 38 0.40 -16.96 -7.03
CA ILE A 38 0.75 -18.07 -7.93
C ILE A 38 1.70 -17.59 -9.03
N ASN A 39 1.41 -16.43 -9.65
CA ASN A 39 2.29 -15.85 -10.67
C ASN A 39 3.67 -15.48 -10.14
N LEU A 40 3.74 -14.87 -8.94
CA LEU A 40 5.02 -14.52 -8.34
C LEU A 40 5.88 -15.77 -8.10
N ILE A 41 5.27 -16.82 -7.56
CA ILE A 41 5.94 -18.11 -7.36
C ILE A 41 6.35 -18.69 -8.70
N ALA A 42 5.50 -18.68 -9.73
CA ALA A 42 5.81 -19.20 -11.06
C ALA A 42 7.01 -18.46 -11.68
N ILE A 43 7.07 -17.12 -11.61
CA ILE A 43 8.19 -16.32 -12.11
C ILE A 43 9.50 -16.67 -11.39
N ILE A 44 9.44 -16.83 -10.06
CA ILE A 44 10.62 -17.21 -9.25
C ILE A 44 11.11 -18.60 -9.68
N LEU A 45 10.22 -19.56 -9.82
CA LEU A 45 10.58 -20.94 -10.22
C LEU A 45 11.06 -20.99 -11.69
N GLU A 46 10.43 -20.23 -12.59
CA GLU A 46 10.86 -20.12 -14.00
C GLU A 46 12.28 -19.55 -14.13
N SER A 47 12.75 -18.76 -13.17
CA SER A 47 14.10 -18.21 -13.16
C SER A 47 15.18 -19.27 -12.97
N ILE A 48 14.82 -20.45 -12.47
CA ILE A 48 15.74 -21.59 -12.25
C ILE A 48 15.81 -22.42 -13.55
N PRO A 49 16.99 -22.53 -14.22
CA PRO A 49 17.10 -23.17 -15.53
C PRO A 49 16.56 -24.60 -15.59
N ALA A 50 16.75 -25.37 -14.50
CA ALA A 50 16.26 -26.74 -14.43
C ALA A 50 14.72 -26.82 -14.46
N TYR A 51 14.04 -25.94 -13.74
CA TYR A 51 12.59 -25.89 -13.75
C TYR A 51 12.03 -25.28 -15.03
N ALA A 52 12.69 -24.26 -15.59
CA ALA A 52 12.30 -23.68 -16.88
C ALA A 52 12.36 -24.73 -18.01
N ALA A 53 13.38 -25.59 -18.02
CA ALA A 53 13.51 -26.66 -19.01
C ALA A 53 12.46 -27.77 -18.87
N THR A 54 12.04 -28.08 -17.63
CA THR A 54 11.10 -29.19 -17.37
C THR A 54 9.64 -28.75 -17.41
N TYR A 55 9.33 -27.54 -16.90
CA TYR A 55 7.95 -27.04 -16.68
C TYR A 55 7.64 -25.78 -17.48
N GLY A 56 8.42 -25.47 -18.53
CA GLY A 56 8.24 -24.26 -19.33
C GLY A 56 6.83 -24.08 -19.88
N ASP A 57 6.22 -25.16 -20.40
CA ASP A 57 4.85 -25.13 -20.90
C ASP A 57 3.82 -24.84 -19.78
N THR A 58 4.05 -25.37 -18.59
CA THR A 58 3.18 -25.13 -17.43
C THR A 58 3.26 -23.66 -17.00
N PHE A 59 4.47 -23.07 -16.93
CA PHE A 59 4.65 -21.66 -16.63
C PHE A 59 3.99 -20.77 -17.68
N PHE A 60 4.10 -21.12 -18.96
CA PHE A 60 3.42 -20.39 -20.03
C PHE A 60 1.89 -20.44 -19.90
N VAL A 61 1.31 -21.59 -19.56
CA VAL A 61 -0.15 -21.72 -19.33
C VAL A 61 -0.59 -20.90 -18.14
N ILE A 62 0.15 -20.91 -17.02
CA ILE A 62 -0.13 -20.08 -15.83
C ILE A 62 -0.09 -18.61 -16.21
N GLU A 63 0.94 -18.18 -16.94
CA GLU A 63 1.10 -16.80 -17.40
C GLU A 63 -0.06 -16.36 -18.28
N LEU A 64 -0.44 -17.17 -19.29
CA LEU A 64 -1.52 -16.87 -20.22
C LEU A 64 -2.88 -16.81 -19.50
N ALA A 65 -3.17 -17.79 -18.65
CA ALA A 65 -4.41 -17.82 -17.86
C ALA A 65 -4.55 -16.58 -16.96
N SER A 66 -3.46 -16.20 -16.31
CA SER A 66 -3.42 -15.03 -15.44
C SER A 66 -3.54 -13.72 -16.22
N CYS A 67 -2.93 -13.65 -17.41
CA CYS A 67 -3.04 -12.50 -18.30
C CYS A 67 -4.50 -12.30 -18.73
N ILE A 68 -5.19 -13.37 -19.14
CA ILE A 68 -6.61 -13.34 -19.50
C ILE A 68 -7.46 -12.92 -18.29
N PHE A 69 -7.15 -13.46 -17.12
CA PHE A 69 -7.85 -13.11 -15.88
C PHE A 69 -7.72 -11.63 -15.55
N PHE A 70 -6.50 -11.07 -15.54
CA PHE A 70 -6.26 -9.66 -15.24
C PHE A 70 -6.84 -8.73 -16.32
N LEU A 71 -6.81 -9.13 -17.58
CA LEU A 71 -7.46 -8.38 -18.66
C LEU A 71 -8.98 -8.35 -18.45
N ALA A 72 -9.60 -9.48 -18.13
CA ALA A 72 -11.03 -9.56 -17.87
C ALA A 72 -11.42 -8.71 -16.66
N GLU A 73 -10.67 -8.80 -15.56
CA GLU A 73 -10.84 -7.95 -14.37
C GLU A 73 -10.76 -6.45 -14.72
N TYR A 74 -9.73 -6.05 -15.48
CA TYR A 74 -9.55 -4.67 -15.91
C TYR A 74 -10.72 -4.15 -16.76
N LEU A 75 -11.17 -4.94 -17.73
CA LEU A 75 -12.32 -4.59 -18.57
C LEU A 75 -13.62 -4.49 -17.75
N LEU A 76 -13.81 -5.40 -16.78
CA LEU A 76 -14.94 -5.33 -15.85
C LEU A 76 -14.90 -4.04 -15.03
N ARG A 77 -13.75 -3.63 -14.52
CA ARG A 77 -13.59 -2.36 -13.78
C ARG A 77 -13.93 -1.15 -14.64
N ILE A 78 -13.45 -1.10 -15.89
CA ILE A 78 -13.79 -0.03 -16.84
C ILE A 78 -15.31 -0.04 -17.15
N TRP A 79 -15.92 -1.21 -17.16
CA TRP A 79 -17.34 -1.32 -17.42
C TRP A 79 -18.19 -0.82 -16.25
N VAL A 80 -17.79 -1.12 -15.00
CA VAL A 80 -18.54 -0.75 -13.79
C VAL A 80 -18.24 0.65 -13.26
N CYS A 81 -17.11 1.27 -13.61
CA CYS A 81 -16.66 2.55 -13.07
C CYS A 81 -17.64 3.72 -13.28
N VAL A 82 -18.61 3.57 -14.20
CA VAL A 82 -19.66 4.58 -14.45
C VAL A 82 -20.67 4.66 -13.30
N GLU A 83 -20.70 3.64 -12.41
CA GLU A 83 -21.54 3.62 -11.20
C GLU A 83 -20.86 4.31 -10.00
N ALA A 84 -19.61 4.79 -10.18
CA ALA A 84 -18.89 5.51 -9.15
C ALA A 84 -19.69 6.75 -8.70
N PRO A 85 -19.73 7.05 -7.39
CA PRO A 85 -20.32 8.27 -6.91
C PRO A 85 -19.61 9.48 -7.53
N PRO A 86 -20.35 10.57 -7.86
CA PRO A 86 -19.76 11.77 -8.44
C PRO A 86 -18.75 12.39 -7.47
N ASP A 87 -17.65 12.92 -8.03
CA ASP A 87 -16.65 13.65 -7.25
C ASP A 87 -17.29 14.84 -6.51
N ARG A 88 -16.72 15.23 -5.36
CA ARG A 88 -17.20 16.36 -4.56
C ARG A 88 -17.35 17.62 -5.43
N GLY A 89 -18.58 18.13 -5.52
CA GLY A 89 -18.92 19.34 -6.29
C GLY A 89 -19.46 19.10 -7.69
N GLN A 90 -19.59 17.84 -8.15
CA GLN A 90 -20.21 17.51 -9.44
C GLN A 90 -21.61 16.93 -9.24
N ARG A 91 -22.54 17.30 -10.13
CA ARG A 91 -23.89 16.71 -10.12
C ARG A 91 -23.89 15.36 -10.84
N ALA A 92 -24.64 14.41 -10.31
CA ALA A 92 -24.87 13.13 -10.97
C ALA A 92 -25.49 13.40 -12.36
N GLY A 93 -24.77 12.99 -13.43
CA GLY A 93 -25.24 13.15 -14.81
C GLY A 93 -24.50 14.20 -15.66
N ASP A 94 -23.60 15.03 -15.07
CA ASP A 94 -22.86 16.06 -15.82
C ASP A 94 -21.77 15.50 -16.74
N GLN A 95 -21.37 14.25 -16.57
CA GLN A 95 -20.29 13.62 -17.36
C GLN A 95 -20.81 12.48 -18.23
N THR A 96 -20.34 12.47 -19.48
CA THR A 96 -20.63 11.34 -20.36
C THR A 96 -19.92 10.07 -19.85
N PRO A 97 -20.48 8.86 -20.05
CA PRO A 97 -19.86 7.61 -19.64
C PRO A 97 -18.44 7.41 -20.17
N LEU A 98 -18.12 7.98 -21.35
CA LEU A 98 -16.78 7.95 -21.95
C LEU A 98 -15.77 8.75 -21.12
N VAL A 99 -16.14 9.94 -20.67
CA VAL A 99 -15.25 10.80 -19.86
C VAL A 99 -14.96 10.13 -18.51
N ILE A 100 -15.97 9.50 -17.88
CA ILE A 100 -15.77 8.76 -16.63
C ILE A 100 -14.77 7.61 -16.83
N ARG A 101 -14.91 6.84 -17.92
CA ARG A 101 -13.99 5.73 -18.23
C ARG A 101 -12.57 6.22 -18.52
N LEU A 102 -12.40 7.29 -19.28
CA LEU A 102 -11.07 7.89 -19.55
C LEU A 102 -10.41 8.38 -18.26
N LYS A 103 -11.17 9.05 -17.39
CA LYS A 103 -10.67 9.45 -16.07
C LYS A 103 -10.29 8.25 -15.21
N HIS A 104 -11.09 7.17 -15.25
CA HIS A 104 -10.78 5.94 -14.50
C HIS A 104 -9.48 5.30 -15.00
N VAL A 105 -9.28 5.17 -16.32
CA VAL A 105 -8.04 4.63 -16.91
C VAL A 105 -6.81 5.47 -16.54
N ALA A 106 -6.97 6.79 -16.39
CA ALA A 106 -5.89 7.69 -15.99
C ALA A 106 -5.57 7.65 -14.48
N LYS A 107 -6.38 6.98 -13.65
CA LYS A 107 -6.09 6.82 -12.22
C LYS A 107 -4.84 5.96 -12.01
N PRO A 108 -3.98 6.27 -11.01
CA PRO A 108 -2.76 5.50 -10.74
C PRO A 108 -3.01 3.99 -10.58
N MET A 109 -4.07 3.61 -9.87
CA MET A 109 -4.44 2.20 -9.67
C MET A 109 -4.82 1.50 -10.98
N SER A 110 -5.48 2.18 -11.91
CA SER A 110 -5.81 1.62 -13.22
C SER A 110 -4.58 1.47 -14.11
N ILE A 111 -3.59 2.36 -13.97
CA ILE A 111 -2.30 2.24 -14.66
C ILE A 111 -1.53 1.02 -14.13
N ILE A 112 -1.53 0.79 -12.82
CA ILE A 112 -0.95 -0.41 -12.21
C ILE A 112 -1.62 -1.67 -12.76
N ASP A 113 -2.96 -1.68 -12.84
CA ASP A 113 -3.71 -2.78 -13.42
C ASP A 113 -3.32 -3.04 -14.88
N LEU A 114 -3.15 -1.98 -15.69
CA LEU A 114 -2.71 -2.08 -17.09
C LEU A 114 -1.29 -2.67 -17.20
N ILE A 115 -0.35 -2.18 -16.41
CA ILE A 115 1.03 -2.66 -16.40
C ILE A 115 1.12 -4.15 -16.00
N ALA A 116 0.19 -4.63 -15.19
CA ALA A 116 0.20 -6.02 -14.73
C ALA A 116 0.04 -7.06 -15.86
N PHE A 117 -0.69 -6.75 -16.92
CA PHE A 117 -0.92 -7.68 -18.04
C PHE A 117 -0.33 -7.24 -19.37
N LEU A 118 -0.08 -5.94 -19.57
CA LEU A 118 0.41 -5.36 -20.83
C LEU A 118 1.71 -6.03 -21.34
N PRO A 119 2.74 -6.30 -20.49
CA PRO A 119 3.97 -6.95 -20.95
C PRO A 119 3.72 -8.32 -21.57
N SER A 120 2.79 -9.09 -20.99
CA SER A 120 2.45 -10.44 -21.48
C SER A 120 1.70 -10.37 -22.81
N ILE A 121 0.79 -9.41 -22.96
CA ILE A 121 0.11 -9.18 -24.25
C ILE A 121 1.12 -8.77 -25.33
N LEU A 122 2.02 -7.83 -25.04
CA LEU A 122 3.04 -7.38 -25.99
C LEU A 122 3.96 -8.53 -26.44
N GLN A 123 4.33 -9.43 -25.53
CA GLN A 123 5.14 -10.58 -25.87
C GLN A 123 4.42 -11.54 -26.82
N VAL A 124 3.11 -11.75 -26.66
CA VAL A 124 2.31 -12.61 -27.55
C VAL A 124 2.10 -11.95 -28.92
N LEU A 125 1.88 -10.63 -28.96
CA LEU A 125 1.61 -9.89 -30.20
C LEU A 125 2.86 -9.63 -31.04
N MET A 126 4.04 -9.58 -30.42
CA MET A 126 5.30 -9.19 -31.07
C MET A 126 6.40 -10.25 -30.84
N PRO A 127 6.24 -11.49 -31.32
CA PRO A 127 7.16 -12.59 -31.03
C PRO A 127 8.56 -12.42 -31.64
N GLY A 128 8.74 -11.46 -32.56
CA GLY A 128 10.02 -11.20 -33.21
C GLY A 128 10.93 -10.18 -32.51
N LEU A 129 10.46 -9.52 -31.46
CA LEU A 129 11.25 -8.56 -30.70
C LEU A 129 11.90 -9.25 -29.48
N ASP A 130 13.16 -8.92 -29.19
CA ASP A 130 13.81 -9.35 -27.95
C ASP A 130 13.26 -8.56 -26.75
N LEU A 131 12.09 -8.99 -26.30
CA LEU A 131 11.37 -8.36 -25.21
C LEU A 131 11.73 -8.98 -23.83
N ARG A 132 12.98 -9.45 -23.66
CA ARG A 132 13.44 -10.10 -22.41
C ARG A 132 13.24 -9.18 -21.22
N PHE A 133 13.42 -7.87 -21.37
CA PHE A 133 13.19 -6.91 -20.29
C PHE A 133 11.72 -6.82 -19.87
N LEU A 134 10.75 -7.12 -20.76
CA LEU A 134 9.32 -7.18 -20.40
C LEU A 134 9.04 -8.29 -19.39
N ARG A 135 9.91 -9.31 -19.32
CA ARG A 135 9.81 -10.37 -18.33
C ARG A 135 9.95 -9.82 -16.91
N ILE A 136 10.82 -8.82 -16.72
CA ILE A 136 10.99 -8.11 -15.43
C ILE A 136 9.74 -7.27 -15.12
N LEU A 137 9.11 -6.65 -16.12
CA LEU A 137 7.91 -5.86 -15.91
C LEU A 137 6.71 -6.69 -15.41
N ARG A 138 6.71 -8.02 -15.65
CA ARG A 138 5.67 -8.90 -15.08
C ARG A 138 5.66 -8.87 -13.55
N LEU A 139 6.82 -8.59 -12.90
CA LEU A 139 6.89 -8.44 -11.45
C LEU A 139 6.05 -7.25 -10.94
N PHE A 140 5.79 -6.25 -11.77
CA PHE A 140 4.99 -5.08 -11.37
C PHE A 140 3.54 -5.42 -11.06
N ARG A 141 3.06 -6.62 -11.45
CA ARG A 141 1.74 -7.10 -11.02
C ARG A 141 1.59 -7.23 -9.50
N VAL A 142 2.71 -7.33 -8.76
CA VAL A 142 2.70 -7.31 -7.29
C VAL A 142 2.11 -6.01 -6.74
N PHE A 143 2.27 -4.89 -7.44
CA PHE A 143 1.70 -3.61 -7.03
C PHE A 143 0.16 -3.58 -7.04
N LYS A 144 -0.50 -4.53 -7.72
CA LYS A 144 -1.96 -4.71 -7.60
C LYS A 144 -2.39 -5.03 -6.16
N LEU A 145 -1.49 -5.61 -5.34
CA LEU A 145 -1.76 -5.88 -3.93
C LEU A 145 -2.08 -4.61 -3.14
N ILE A 146 -1.57 -3.45 -3.56
CA ILE A 146 -1.83 -2.15 -2.92
C ILE A 146 -3.33 -1.92 -2.75
N ARG A 147 -4.12 -2.27 -3.76
CA ARG A 147 -5.58 -2.10 -3.77
C ARG A 147 -6.30 -2.94 -2.69
N TYR A 148 -5.72 -4.09 -2.33
CA TYR A 148 -6.34 -5.07 -1.42
C TYR A 148 -5.85 -4.95 0.02
N PHE A 149 -4.84 -4.12 0.26
CA PHE A 149 -4.27 -3.90 1.59
C PHE A 149 -4.30 -2.42 1.95
N ALA A 150 -5.28 -2.01 2.75
CA ALA A 150 -5.43 -0.62 3.22
C ALA A 150 -4.15 -0.08 3.89
N SER A 151 -3.39 -0.94 4.57
CA SER A 151 -2.10 -0.57 5.17
C SER A 151 -1.05 -0.16 4.13
N LEU A 152 -1.08 -0.72 2.92
CA LEU A 152 -0.18 -0.30 1.83
C LEU A 152 -0.60 1.06 1.25
N ASP A 153 -1.90 1.32 1.14
CA ASP A 153 -2.40 2.61 0.70
C ASP A 153 -2.02 3.72 1.68
N ILE A 154 -2.19 3.48 2.99
CA ILE A 154 -1.75 4.41 4.04
C ILE A 154 -0.24 4.68 3.92
N LEU A 155 0.58 3.62 3.73
CA LEU A 155 2.03 3.78 3.58
C LEU A 155 2.39 4.62 2.35
N LEU A 156 1.72 4.42 1.21
CA LEU A 156 1.94 5.21 0.00
C LEU A 156 1.54 6.66 0.18
N ASN A 157 0.44 6.92 0.88
CA ASN A 157 0.02 8.28 1.20
C ASN A 157 1.05 8.99 2.09
N VAL A 158 1.55 8.31 3.12
CA VAL A 158 2.64 8.83 3.97
C VAL A 158 3.90 9.13 3.15
N LEU A 159 4.32 8.22 2.25
CA LEU A 159 5.46 8.44 1.36
C LEU A 159 5.26 9.65 0.45
N TYR A 160 4.04 9.82 -0.07
CA TYR A 160 3.70 10.96 -0.92
C TYR A 160 3.70 12.29 -0.14
N ASP A 161 3.15 12.31 1.06
CA ASP A 161 3.08 13.50 1.91
C ASP A 161 4.49 13.93 2.35
N GLU A 162 5.33 12.96 2.74
CA GLU A 162 6.69 13.19 3.21
C GLU A 162 7.74 13.29 2.07
N ARG A 163 7.34 13.25 0.80
CA ARG A 163 8.27 13.23 -0.35
C ARG A 163 9.30 14.36 -0.32
N LYS A 164 8.94 15.55 0.18
CA LYS A 164 9.87 16.68 0.26
C LYS A 164 10.96 16.44 1.32
N ASN A 165 10.57 15.97 2.49
CA ASN A 165 11.49 15.67 3.60
C ASN A 165 12.38 14.48 3.26
N LEU A 166 11.80 13.43 2.65
CA LEU A 166 12.55 12.28 2.17
C LEU A 166 13.53 12.66 1.06
N THR A 167 13.12 13.48 0.07
CA THR A 167 14.01 13.95 -0.99
C THR A 167 15.18 14.75 -0.40
N GLY A 168 14.93 15.63 0.57
CA GLY A 168 15.98 16.35 1.28
C GLY A 168 16.96 15.41 1.99
N THR A 169 16.45 14.41 2.69
CA THR A 169 17.26 13.42 3.39
C THR A 169 18.10 12.57 2.43
N PHE A 170 17.51 12.10 1.31
CA PHE A 170 18.25 11.36 0.29
C PHE A 170 19.31 12.21 -0.41
N LEU A 171 19.04 13.50 -0.63
CA LEU A 171 20.04 14.42 -1.20
C LEU A 171 21.23 14.61 -0.26
N ILE A 172 20.99 14.80 1.05
CA ILE A 172 22.06 14.87 2.05
C ILE A 172 22.87 13.56 2.07
N MET A 173 22.17 12.41 2.04
CA MET A 173 22.82 11.10 1.99
C MET A 173 23.70 10.95 0.73
N LEU A 174 23.23 11.41 -0.43
CA LEU A 174 24.01 11.39 -1.67
C LEU A 174 25.26 12.27 -1.59
N ILE A 175 25.15 13.46 -0.98
CA ILE A 175 26.28 14.37 -0.77
C ILE A 175 27.33 13.70 0.15
N VAL A 176 26.91 13.14 1.29
CA VAL A 176 27.81 12.47 2.23
C VAL A 176 28.43 11.23 1.59
N LEU A 177 27.67 10.43 0.86
CA LEU A 177 28.17 9.29 0.10
C LEU A 177 29.27 9.71 -0.88
N THR A 178 29.02 10.77 -1.66
CA THR A 178 29.99 11.26 -2.65
C THR A 178 31.27 11.80 -1.99
N LEU A 179 31.14 12.55 -0.89
CA LEU A 179 32.27 13.05 -0.12
C LEU A 179 33.08 11.92 0.51
N ALA A 180 32.44 10.95 1.12
CA ALA A 180 33.08 9.77 1.72
C ALA A 180 33.84 8.95 0.66
N ALA A 181 33.20 8.68 -0.47
CA ALA A 181 33.81 7.97 -1.59
C ALA A 181 35.01 8.72 -2.18
N SER A 182 34.90 10.05 -2.34
CA SER A 182 35.99 10.88 -2.86
C SER A 182 37.18 10.91 -1.91
N ALA A 183 36.94 11.00 -0.59
CA ALA A 183 38.00 10.98 0.40
C ALA A 183 38.74 9.62 0.40
N LEU A 184 38.02 8.51 0.35
CA LEU A 184 38.63 7.18 0.29
C LEU A 184 39.32 6.90 -1.03
N TYR A 185 38.76 7.35 -2.16
CA TYR A 185 39.44 7.30 -3.45
C TYR A 185 40.83 7.94 -3.39
N VAL A 186 40.96 9.15 -2.81
CA VAL A 186 42.24 9.84 -2.73
C VAL A 186 43.26 9.09 -1.86
N VAL A 187 42.81 8.43 -0.79
CA VAL A 187 43.68 7.80 0.19
C VAL A 187 44.03 6.36 -0.16
N GLU A 188 43.13 5.61 -0.79
CA GLU A 188 43.26 4.17 -0.99
C GLU A 188 43.60 3.78 -2.44
N ARG A 189 43.39 4.65 -3.44
CA ARG A 189 43.52 4.30 -4.88
C ARG A 189 44.89 3.72 -5.26
N ASP A 190 45.98 4.20 -4.62
CA ASP A 190 47.35 3.76 -4.94
C ASP A 190 47.68 2.43 -4.29
N VAL A 191 46.99 2.07 -3.20
CA VAL A 191 47.17 0.82 -2.44
C VAL A 191 46.18 -0.26 -2.94
N GLN A 192 44.98 0.13 -3.30
CA GLN A 192 43.90 -0.77 -3.74
C GLN A 192 43.19 -0.24 -5.00
N PRO A 193 43.87 -0.20 -6.16
CA PRO A 193 43.29 0.37 -7.39
C PRO A 193 42.07 -0.39 -7.90
N GLU A 194 41.94 -1.68 -7.58
CA GLU A 194 40.76 -2.49 -7.97
C GLU A 194 39.49 -2.12 -7.20
N ALA A 195 39.62 -1.80 -5.92
CA ALA A 195 38.48 -1.49 -5.03
C ALA A 195 38.20 0.02 -4.94
N PHE A 196 39.24 0.86 -5.02
CA PHE A 196 39.16 2.32 -4.84
C PHE A 196 39.78 3.12 -6.01
N GLY A 197 40.02 2.51 -7.17
CA GLY A 197 40.66 3.14 -8.31
C GLY A 197 39.84 4.23 -9.01
N SER A 198 38.56 4.38 -8.65
CA SER A 198 37.69 5.46 -9.11
C SER A 198 36.66 5.82 -8.03
N ILE A 199 36.10 7.05 -8.13
CA ILE A 199 35.03 7.48 -7.19
C ILE A 199 33.83 6.52 -7.24
N PRO A 200 33.29 6.05 -8.39
CA PRO A 200 32.21 5.07 -8.41
C PRO A 200 32.54 3.75 -7.73
N GLN A 201 33.78 3.25 -7.83
CA GLN A 201 34.20 2.05 -7.08
C GLN A 201 34.24 2.31 -5.57
N ALA A 202 34.82 3.45 -5.15
CA ALA A 202 34.80 3.85 -3.75
C ALA A 202 33.38 4.09 -3.20
N MET A 203 32.43 4.54 -4.05
CA MET A 203 31.02 4.68 -3.68
C MET A 203 30.37 3.34 -3.31
N TRP A 204 30.77 2.23 -3.93
CA TRP A 204 30.28 0.89 -3.55
C TRP A 204 30.59 0.60 -2.08
N TRP A 205 31.84 0.77 -1.68
CA TRP A 205 32.23 0.59 -0.30
C TRP A 205 31.52 1.58 0.64
N ALA A 206 31.53 2.87 0.27
CA ALA A 206 30.91 3.91 1.09
C ALA A 206 29.41 3.68 1.29
N MET A 207 28.70 3.21 0.26
CA MET A 207 27.30 2.84 0.36
C MET A 207 27.11 1.66 1.33
N ALA A 208 27.90 0.59 1.18
CA ALA A 208 27.82 -0.57 2.05
C ALA A 208 28.13 -0.22 3.53
N ALA A 209 29.07 0.71 3.74
CA ALA A 209 29.40 1.19 5.08
C ALA A 209 28.33 2.11 5.67
N LEU A 210 27.84 3.10 4.90
CA LEU A 210 26.80 4.04 5.33
C LEU A 210 25.46 3.34 5.62
N THR A 211 25.10 2.32 4.82
CA THR A 211 23.88 1.54 5.03
C THR A 211 24.05 0.41 6.05
N THR A 212 25.23 0.29 6.65
CA THR A 212 25.56 -0.75 7.65
C THR A 212 25.50 -2.19 7.14
N VAL A 213 25.53 -2.40 5.81
CA VAL A 213 25.51 -3.74 5.20
C VAL A 213 26.87 -4.42 5.33
N GLY A 214 27.98 -3.72 4.96
CA GLY A 214 29.35 -4.18 5.18
C GLY A 214 29.68 -5.53 4.55
N TYR A 215 29.60 -5.67 3.22
CA TYR A 215 29.89 -6.93 2.52
C TYR A 215 31.30 -7.48 2.78
N GLY A 216 32.28 -6.61 3.07
CA GLY A 216 33.64 -7.03 3.41
C GLY A 216 34.50 -7.38 2.18
N ASP A 217 34.00 -7.21 0.97
CA ASP A 217 34.69 -7.41 -0.30
C ASP A 217 35.72 -6.32 -0.60
N ALA A 218 35.51 -5.11 -0.09
CA ALA A 218 36.43 -4.00 -0.09
C ALA A 218 36.49 -3.39 1.30
N ILE A 219 37.68 -3.10 1.82
CA ILE A 219 37.92 -2.46 3.12
C ILE A 219 39.10 -1.50 3.01
N PRO A 220 39.11 -0.31 3.67
CA PRO A 220 40.27 0.57 3.72
C PRO A 220 41.46 -0.10 4.41
N MET A 221 42.62 -0.07 3.79
CA MET A 221 43.85 -0.69 4.32
C MET A 221 44.81 0.29 4.96
N THR A 222 44.86 1.53 4.42
CA THR A 222 45.74 2.57 4.97
C THR A 222 45.26 3.02 6.36
N THR A 223 46.15 3.54 7.17
CA THR A 223 45.80 4.08 8.49
C THR A 223 44.81 5.24 8.38
N LEU A 224 45.02 6.13 7.40
CA LEU A 224 44.13 7.26 7.15
C LEU A 224 42.78 6.80 6.60
N GLY A 225 42.77 5.80 5.69
CA GLY A 225 41.55 5.21 5.19
C GLY A 225 40.72 4.54 6.27
N LYS A 226 41.34 3.83 7.21
CA LYS A 226 40.64 3.25 8.37
C LYS A 226 40.04 4.33 9.28
N LEU A 227 40.76 5.43 9.51
CA LEU A 227 40.26 6.56 10.30
C LEU A 227 39.03 7.21 9.60
N LEU A 228 39.14 7.51 8.30
CA LEU A 228 38.04 8.05 7.50
C LEU A 228 36.86 7.08 7.47
N GLY A 229 37.15 5.80 7.28
CA GLY A 229 36.11 4.75 7.27
C GLY A 229 35.36 4.67 8.61
N SER A 230 36.03 4.83 9.72
CA SER A 230 35.39 4.88 11.05
C SER A 230 34.41 6.06 11.16
N VAL A 231 34.82 7.24 10.69
CA VAL A 231 33.96 8.42 10.68
C VAL A 231 32.73 8.19 9.76
N VAL A 232 32.95 7.64 8.55
CA VAL A 232 31.87 7.32 7.61
C VAL A 232 30.86 6.34 8.21
N THR A 233 31.35 5.31 8.92
CA THR A 233 30.47 4.31 9.56
C THR A 233 29.62 4.94 10.67
N ILE A 234 30.20 5.81 11.51
CA ILE A 234 29.45 6.52 12.55
C ILE A 234 28.38 7.43 11.93
N LEU A 235 28.73 8.18 10.88
CA LEU A 235 27.78 9.02 10.15
C LEU A 235 26.65 8.18 9.53
N GLY A 236 26.97 6.99 9.00
CA GLY A 236 26.03 6.08 8.37
C GLY A 236 24.87 5.67 9.28
N ILE A 237 25.16 5.39 10.55
CA ILE A 237 24.12 5.03 11.54
C ILE A 237 23.06 6.13 11.65
N GLY A 238 23.50 7.39 11.77
CA GLY A 238 22.59 8.55 11.84
C GLY A 238 21.83 8.78 10.54
N MET A 239 22.50 8.59 9.39
CA MET A 239 21.93 8.83 8.07
C MET A 239 20.79 7.87 7.72
N VAL A 240 20.93 6.58 8.02
CA VAL A 240 19.88 5.57 7.76
C VAL A 240 18.70 5.74 8.73
N ALA A 241 18.96 6.23 9.94
CA ALA A 241 17.91 6.49 10.92
C ALA A 241 16.95 7.61 10.50
N LEU A 242 17.41 8.61 9.72
CA LEU A 242 16.60 9.77 9.34
C LEU A 242 15.36 9.41 8.48
N PRO A 243 15.47 8.73 7.31
CA PRO A 243 14.31 8.35 6.52
C PRO A 243 13.36 7.45 7.32
N SER A 244 13.91 6.48 8.05
CA SER A 244 13.12 5.54 8.86
C SER A 244 12.36 6.26 9.97
N GLY A 245 12.98 7.23 10.64
CA GLY A 245 12.38 8.05 11.68
C GLY A 245 11.25 8.93 11.13
N ILE A 246 11.46 9.59 9.99
CA ILE A 246 10.44 10.41 9.32
C ILE A 246 9.23 9.53 8.99
N LEU A 247 9.42 8.39 8.33
CA LEU A 247 8.32 7.50 7.95
C LEU A 247 7.58 6.95 9.17
N ALA A 248 8.28 6.54 10.22
CA ALA A 248 7.65 6.03 11.42
C ALA A 248 6.82 7.09 12.15
N ALA A 249 7.34 8.32 12.25
CA ALA A 249 6.61 9.44 12.86
C ALA A 249 5.35 9.77 12.04
N SER A 250 5.50 9.97 10.73
CA SER A 250 4.38 10.35 9.86
C SER A 250 3.32 9.25 9.75
N PHE A 251 3.72 7.97 9.72
CA PHE A 251 2.78 6.87 9.79
C PHE A 251 1.99 6.86 11.10
N SER A 252 2.65 7.09 12.23
CA SER A 252 1.99 7.19 13.52
C SER A 252 1.02 8.39 13.59
N ASP A 253 1.43 9.54 13.03
CA ASP A 253 0.59 10.74 12.98
C ASP A 253 -0.62 10.55 12.05
N GLN A 254 -0.45 9.87 10.93
CA GLN A 254 -1.55 9.53 10.02
C GLN A 254 -2.59 8.63 10.71
N LEU A 255 -2.15 7.57 11.39
CA LEU A 255 -3.06 6.72 12.17
C LEU A 255 -3.78 7.48 13.27
N ARG A 256 -3.08 8.38 13.96
CA ARG A 256 -3.67 9.23 15.00
C ARG A 256 -4.68 10.21 14.41
N SER A 257 -4.39 10.83 13.27
CA SER A 257 -5.30 11.72 12.55
C SER A 257 -6.55 10.99 12.11
N SER A 258 -6.40 9.80 11.51
CA SER A 258 -7.52 8.96 11.09
C SER A 258 -8.45 8.60 12.25
N ARG A 259 -7.87 8.22 13.42
CA ARG A 259 -8.66 7.95 14.62
C ARG A 259 -9.42 9.18 15.13
N LYS A 260 -8.79 10.37 15.12
CA LYS A 260 -9.44 11.62 15.52
C LYS A 260 -10.60 11.99 14.58
N HIS A 261 -10.43 11.82 13.27
CA HIS A 261 -11.49 12.03 12.30
C HIS A 261 -12.68 11.10 12.55
N LEU A 262 -12.39 9.82 12.80
CA LEU A 262 -13.45 8.85 13.12
C LEU A 262 -14.17 9.22 14.42
N GLN A 263 -13.44 9.61 15.49
CA GLN A 263 -14.05 10.09 16.73
C GLN A 263 -14.95 11.30 16.49
N ALA A 264 -14.48 12.29 15.73
CA ALA A 264 -15.29 13.45 15.40
C ALA A 264 -16.57 13.10 14.62
N SER A 265 -16.48 12.13 13.69
CA SER A 265 -17.65 11.61 12.95
C SER A 265 -18.62 10.85 13.85
N VAL A 266 -18.11 10.13 14.87
CA VAL A 266 -18.96 9.48 15.90
C VAL A 266 -19.62 10.53 16.76
N ASP A 267 -18.92 11.56 17.19
CA ASP A 267 -19.47 12.66 18.00
C ASP A 267 -20.55 13.43 17.22
N GLU A 268 -20.36 13.66 15.93
CA GLU A 268 -21.33 14.28 15.04
C GLU A 268 -22.59 13.41 14.89
N ALA A 269 -22.40 12.10 14.64
CA ALA A 269 -23.50 11.15 14.54
C ALA A 269 -24.29 11.00 15.86
N LEU A 270 -23.66 11.28 16.99
CA LEU A 270 -24.29 11.27 18.31
C LEU A 270 -24.94 12.61 18.69
N GLU A 271 -25.00 13.60 17.80
CA GLU A 271 -25.56 14.92 18.11
C GLU A 271 -27.03 14.87 18.54
N ASP A 272 -27.83 14.02 17.95
CA ASP A 272 -29.22 13.79 18.31
C ASP A 272 -29.43 12.80 19.47
N GLY A 273 -28.36 12.12 19.92
CA GLY A 273 -28.38 11.12 20.98
C GLY A 273 -28.80 9.72 20.54
N ILE A 274 -29.00 9.50 19.24
CA ILE A 274 -29.40 8.20 18.68
C ILE A 274 -28.43 7.85 17.55
N LEU A 275 -27.73 6.73 17.66
CA LEU A 275 -26.88 6.23 16.57
C LEU A 275 -27.73 5.30 15.70
N SER A 276 -28.15 5.78 14.54
CA SER A 276 -28.96 5.01 13.59
C SER A 276 -28.12 3.94 12.87
N GLN A 277 -28.79 2.92 12.35
CA GLN A 277 -28.12 1.84 11.61
C GLN A 277 -27.35 2.34 10.39
N ASP A 278 -27.89 3.32 9.65
CA ASP A 278 -27.23 3.94 8.49
C ASP A 278 -25.94 4.68 8.91
N GLU A 279 -25.91 5.29 10.10
CA GLU A 279 -24.72 5.95 10.65
C GLU A 279 -23.68 4.94 11.11
N ILE A 280 -24.10 3.86 11.76
CA ILE A 280 -23.20 2.76 12.14
C ILE A 280 -22.55 2.15 10.90
N GLU A 281 -23.31 1.90 9.83
CA GLU A 281 -22.75 1.39 8.56
C GLU A 281 -21.77 2.36 7.92
N ARG A 282 -22.06 3.67 7.92
CA ARG A 282 -21.12 4.69 7.43
C ARG A 282 -19.83 4.74 8.25
N LEU A 283 -19.94 4.70 9.57
CA LEU A 283 -18.78 4.68 10.47
C LEU A 283 -17.95 3.42 10.30
N ARG A 284 -18.61 2.26 10.08
CA ARG A 284 -17.92 1.00 9.75
C ARG A 284 -17.20 1.07 8.42
N GLY A 285 -17.84 1.64 7.39
CA GLY A 285 -17.19 1.89 6.10
C GLY A 285 -15.93 2.76 6.26
N MET A 286 -16.04 3.89 6.97
CA MET A 286 -14.88 4.76 7.25
C MET A 286 -13.77 4.04 8.03
N GLY A 287 -14.12 3.22 9.02
CA GLY A 287 -13.16 2.44 9.79
C GLY A 287 -12.44 1.39 8.94
N ASN A 288 -13.15 0.71 8.05
CA ASN A 288 -12.58 -0.25 7.11
C ASN A 288 -11.62 0.42 6.12
N ASP A 289 -11.99 1.59 5.58
CA ASP A 289 -11.12 2.39 4.69
C ASP A 289 -9.83 2.84 5.39
N MET A 290 -9.90 3.04 6.71
CA MET A 290 -8.74 3.34 7.57
C MET A 290 -7.96 2.10 8.01
N GLY A 291 -8.35 0.91 7.59
CA GLY A 291 -7.72 -0.36 7.97
C GLY A 291 -7.90 -0.75 9.43
N LEU A 292 -8.90 -0.19 10.13
CA LEU A 292 -9.21 -0.55 11.50
C LEU A 292 -9.90 -1.91 11.55
N ARG A 293 -9.59 -2.69 12.60
CA ARG A 293 -10.30 -3.95 12.84
C ARG A 293 -11.73 -3.66 13.33
N PRO A 294 -12.72 -4.45 12.92
CA PRO A 294 -14.11 -4.27 13.35
C PRO A 294 -14.26 -4.16 14.87
N GLU A 295 -13.53 -4.99 15.63
CA GLU A 295 -13.58 -4.98 17.09
C GLU A 295 -13.08 -3.65 17.67
N THR A 296 -12.00 -3.09 17.08
CA THR A 296 -11.44 -1.81 17.52
C THR A 296 -12.39 -0.65 17.19
N LEU A 297 -13.10 -0.76 16.07
CA LEU A 297 -14.09 0.23 15.67
C LEU A 297 -15.32 0.20 16.60
N ASP A 298 -15.85 -0.98 16.89
CA ASP A 298 -16.97 -1.15 17.81
C ASP A 298 -16.62 -0.66 19.24
N GLU A 299 -15.40 -0.94 19.72
CA GLU A 299 -14.87 -0.38 20.98
C GLU A 299 -14.81 1.14 20.96
N LEU A 300 -14.37 1.75 19.84
CA LEU A 300 -14.29 3.19 19.64
C LEU A 300 -15.69 3.82 19.67
N ILE A 301 -16.64 3.28 18.92
CA ILE A 301 -18.03 3.73 18.89
C ILE A 301 -18.63 3.65 20.31
N GLN A 302 -18.50 2.51 20.99
CA GLN A 302 -19.04 2.33 22.33
C GLN A 302 -18.38 3.24 23.38
N SER A 303 -17.04 3.42 23.30
CA SER A 303 -16.33 4.30 24.24
C SER A 303 -16.71 5.75 24.05
N THR A 304 -16.83 6.21 22.80
CA THR A 304 -17.25 7.58 22.49
C THR A 304 -18.70 7.80 22.90
N ALA A 305 -19.61 6.85 22.58
CA ALA A 305 -20.99 6.91 23.00
C ALA A 305 -21.15 6.99 24.55
N ARG A 306 -20.32 6.27 25.31
CA ARG A 306 -20.30 6.35 26.78
C ARG A 306 -19.84 7.71 27.31
N ILE A 307 -18.81 8.29 26.68
CA ILE A 307 -18.29 9.61 27.04
C ILE A 307 -19.35 10.67 26.76
N THR A 308 -19.97 10.66 25.59
CA THR A 308 -21.03 11.61 25.20
C THR A 308 -22.27 11.46 26.09
N ALA A 309 -22.68 10.24 26.42
CA ALA A 309 -23.77 10.00 27.37
C ALA A 309 -23.48 10.55 28.78
N LYS A 310 -22.21 10.48 29.21
CA LYS A 310 -21.77 11.03 30.50
C LYS A 310 -21.75 12.56 30.48
N GLU A 311 -21.29 13.19 29.42
CA GLU A 311 -21.20 14.65 29.27
C GLU A 311 -22.58 15.29 29.14
N ARG A 312 -23.48 14.70 28.37
CA ARG A 312 -24.83 15.22 28.11
C ARG A 312 -25.85 14.89 29.20
N HIS A 313 -25.51 14.07 30.17
CA HIS A 313 -26.42 13.58 31.23
C HIS A 313 -27.65 12.81 30.70
N ASN A 314 -27.64 12.36 29.43
CA ASN A 314 -28.67 11.56 28.79
C ASN A 314 -28.10 10.23 28.27
N PRO A 315 -28.87 9.12 28.34
CA PRO A 315 -28.43 7.86 27.73
C PRO A 315 -28.38 8.01 26.22
N VAL A 316 -27.33 7.45 25.60
CA VAL A 316 -27.23 7.32 24.15
C VAL A 316 -27.89 6.02 23.74
N ILE A 317 -28.72 6.04 22.73
CA ILE A 317 -29.44 4.86 22.20
C ILE A 317 -28.71 4.37 20.97
N LEU A 318 -28.26 3.10 20.98
CA LEU A 318 -27.81 2.40 19.79
C LEU A 318 -29.00 1.67 19.17
N ASP A 319 -29.34 2.00 17.94
CA ASP A 319 -30.36 1.29 17.17
C ASP A 319 -29.67 0.24 16.29
N ILE A 320 -29.48 -0.97 16.83
CA ILE A 320 -28.91 -2.11 16.11
C ILE A 320 -30.07 -3.05 15.76
N ASP A 321 -30.29 -3.27 14.48
CA ASP A 321 -31.36 -4.17 13.96
C ASP A 321 -32.77 -3.84 14.47
N GLY A 322 -33.09 -2.55 14.65
CA GLY A 322 -34.40 -2.15 15.21
C GLY A 322 -34.54 -2.39 16.72
N THR A 323 -33.49 -2.81 17.38
CA THR A 323 -33.43 -3.00 18.84
C THR A 323 -32.70 -1.82 19.48
N GLN A 324 -33.45 -0.93 20.09
CA GLN A 324 -32.91 0.23 20.80
C GLN A 324 -32.26 -0.18 22.11
N THR A 325 -30.93 -0.23 22.14
CA THR A 325 -30.16 -0.58 23.32
C THR A 325 -29.60 0.71 23.95
N PRO A 326 -30.07 1.13 25.15
CA PRO A 326 -29.50 2.28 25.83
C PRO A 326 -28.12 1.94 26.38
N ILE A 327 -27.14 2.77 26.06
CA ILE A 327 -25.83 2.72 26.72
C ILE A 327 -25.93 3.53 28.01
N ASP A 328 -25.98 2.82 29.12
CA ASP A 328 -26.07 3.41 30.48
C ASP A 328 -24.67 3.81 31.00
N ARG A 329 -24.69 4.69 32.00
CA ARG A 329 -23.52 5.27 32.70
C ARG A 329 -22.75 4.22 33.51
N GLY A 330 -22.12 3.26 32.81
CA GLY A 330 -21.14 2.36 33.40
C GLY A 330 -21.41 1.84 34.81
N ASN A 331 -22.23 0.83 34.94
CA ASN A 331 -22.22 -0.01 36.14
C ASN A 331 -21.04 -0.98 36.05
N SER A 332 -19.88 -0.56 36.57
CA SER A 332 -18.72 -1.43 36.77
C SER A 332 -18.94 -2.29 38.04
N ASN A 333 -20.05 -2.97 38.15
CA ASN A 333 -20.24 -3.95 39.22
C ASN A 333 -20.42 -5.34 38.62
N GLY A 334 -19.34 -6.08 38.64
CA GLY A 334 -19.28 -7.47 39.09
C GLY A 334 -20.27 -8.44 38.48
N GLN A 335 -19.91 -9.09 37.40
CA GLN A 335 -20.24 -10.50 37.29
C GLN A 335 -19.00 -11.36 37.60
N LYS A 336 -18.74 -11.52 38.88
CA LYS A 336 -18.19 -12.77 39.42
C LYS A 336 -19.29 -13.80 39.29
N HIS A 337 -19.17 -14.69 38.32
CA HIS A 337 -19.93 -15.94 38.35
C HIS A 337 -19.04 -17.06 38.86
N THR A 338 -19.49 -17.60 39.97
CA THR A 338 -19.22 -18.90 40.56
C THR A 338 -19.19 -20.03 39.51
#